data_84105f8df860dada5f34c1f3e36dab24
#
_entry.id   84105f8df860dada5f34c1f3e36dab24
#
_cell.length_a   1.000
_cell.length_b   1.000
_cell.length_c   1.000
_cell.angle_alpha   90.00
_cell.angle_beta   90.00
_cell.angle_gamma   90.00
#
_symmetry.space_group_name_H-M   'P 1'
#
loop_
_entity.id
_entity.type
_entity.pdbx_description
1 polymer ?
#
loop_
_entity_poly.entity_id
_entity_poly.type
_entity_poly.pdbx_seq_one_letter_code
_entity_poly.pdbx_strand_id
1 'polypeptide(L)'
;MNMPDETHPFATLTPDFVLDALDSLGLAGDGRLMALNSYENRVYLAHLEPGTPLADAHRAVVLKFYRPGRWNAIQIGEEHAFALELMEAEVPVVGPLAIGGRTLHEHGGFLFSVSPRRGGRSPELGDGETLEWIGRFLARLHHVGARAPFAHRPAVDLATYGVEPREWLLTQGQLPLEVERAWANVSQQALGLVAGSFSGQLTSLRLHADCHAGNILWTPSDEPGGGPHFVDLDDCRSGPAVQDLWMLLSGERAERQQQLGALIDGYEQM
;
A
#
# COMPACT_ATOMS: atom_id res chain seq x y z
N MET A 1 23.21 -22.00 -21.05
CA MET A 1 22.35 -21.18 -21.92
C MET A 1 22.00 -19.94 -21.11
N ASN A 2 22.71 -18.82 -21.37
CA ASN A 2 22.45 -17.58 -20.62
C ASN A 2 21.05 -17.08 -20.95
N MET A 3 20.18 -17.03 -19.96
CA MET A 3 18.94 -16.27 -20.05
C MET A 3 19.30 -14.82 -20.41
N PRO A 4 18.58 -14.17 -21.35
CA PRO A 4 18.80 -12.75 -21.57
C PRO A 4 18.59 -12.02 -20.26
N ASP A 5 19.52 -11.13 -19.95
CA ASP A 5 19.48 -10.20 -18.84
C ASP A 5 18.17 -9.37 -18.96
N GLU A 6 17.13 -9.79 -18.26
CA GLU A 6 15.96 -8.94 -18.09
C GLU A 6 16.46 -7.74 -17.32
N THR A 7 16.72 -6.65 -18.03
CA THR A 7 17.16 -5.39 -17.42
C THR A 7 16.21 -5.07 -16.28
N HIS A 8 16.74 -5.05 -15.07
CA HIS A 8 15.99 -4.77 -13.87
C HIS A 8 15.14 -3.51 -14.10
N PRO A 9 13.82 -3.52 -13.84
CA PRO A 9 12.89 -2.43 -14.22
C PRO A 9 13.30 -1.05 -13.72
N PHE A 10 14.19 -0.98 -12.73
CA PHE A 10 14.74 0.24 -12.15
C PHE A 10 16.25 0.42 -12.41
N ALA A 11 16.82 -0.22 -13.43
CA ALA A 11 18.26 -0.17 -13.70
C ALA A 11 18.78 1.25 -13.96
N THR A 12 17.95 2.13 -14.50
CA THR A 12 18.31 3.53 -14.80
C THR A 12 17.99 4.51 -13.66
N LEU A 13 17.35 4.05 -12.57
CA LEU A 13 16.97 4.90 -11.44
C LEU A 13 18.17 5.11 -10.49
N THR A 14 19.11 5.95 -10.92
CA THR A 14 20.28 6.34 -10.13
C THR A 14 19.94 7.45 -9.12
N PRO A 15 20.78 7.71 -8.11
CA PRO A 15 20.60 8.85 -7.21
C PRO A 15 20.46 10.19 -7.95
N ASP A 16 21.28 10.45 -8.96
CA ASP A 16 21.21 11.67 -9.76
C ASP A 16 19.86 11.77 -10.48
N PHE A 17 19.39 10.65 -11.09
CA PHE A 17 18.07 10.61 -11.71
C PHE A 17 16.93 10.97 -10.76
N VAL A 18 17.00 10.52 -9.50
CA VAL A 18 15.99 10.83 -8.47
C VAL A 18 16.01 12.34 -8.13
N LEU A 19 17.19 12.93 -8.03
CA LEU A 19 17.33 14.37 -7.79
C LEU A 19 16.87 15.19 -9.01
N ASP A 20 17.21 14.79 -10.24
CA ASP A 20 16.71 15.42 -11.47
C ASP A 20 15.17 15.34 -11.58
N ALA A 21 14.57 14.23 -11.16
CA ALA A 21 13.12 14.11 -11.10
C ALA A 21 12.50 15.11 -10.10
N LEU A 22 13.13 15.31 -8.95
CA LEU A 22 12.71 16.30 -7.95
C LEU A 22 12.86 17.71 -8.50
N ASP A 23 14.00 18.03 -9.11
CA ASP A 23 14.28 19.33 -9.72
C ASP A 23 13.30 19.67 -10.86
N SER A 24 12.83 18.65 -11.61
CA SER A 24 11.83 18.83 -12.66
C SER A 24 10.50 19.38 -12.16
N LEU A 25 10.24 19.27 -10.85
CA LEU A 25 9.07 19.82 -10.16
C LEU A 25 9.35 21.21 -9.55
N GLY A 26 10.56 21.77 -9.73
CA GLY A 26 11.00 22.99 -9.09
C GLY A 26 11.34 22.82 -7.61
N LEU A 27 11.63 21.58 -7.18
CA LEU A 27 12.00 21.24 -5.80
C LEU A 27 13.50 20.89 -5.76
N ALA A 28 14.36 21.81 -5.31
CA ALA A 28 15.78 21.53 -5.20
C ALA A 28 16.10 20.63 -4.00
N GLY A 29 16.78 19.52 -4.26
CA GLY A 29 17.32 18.63 -3.22
C GLY A 29 18.69 19.11 -2.74
N ASP A 30 18.98 18.99 -1.44
CA ASP A 30 20.28 19.35 -0.85
C ASP A 30 21.36 18.27 -1.00
N GLY A 31 21.10 17.23 -1.79
CA GLY A 31 21.98 16.09 -2.03
C GLY A 31 21.85 14.95 -1.02
N ARG A 32 21.14 15.14 0.10
CA ARG A 32 20.86 14.06 1.05
C ARG A 32 19.70 13.21 0.56
N LEU A 33 20.04 12.05 0.03
CA LEU A 33 19.10 11.07 -0.50
C LEU A 33 19.29 9.73 0.23
N MET A 34 18.20 9.09 0.64
CA MET A 34 18.22 7.79 1.29
C MET A 34 17.17 6.89 0.66
N ALA A 35 17.57 5.72 0.17
CA ALA A 35 16.62 4.70 -0.25
C ALA A 35 15.89 4.13 0.97
N LEU A 36 14.58 4.03 0.88
CA LEU A 36 13.73 3.39 1.87
C LEU A 36 13.39 1.96 1.42
N ASN A 37 13.08 1.10 2.39
CA ASN A 37 12.66 -0.26 2.09
C ASN A 37 11.36 -0.24 1.29
N SER A 38 11.38 -0.91 0.14
CA SER A 38 10.21 -1.09 -0.72
C SER A 38 10.43 -2.34 -1.57
N TYR A 39 9.41 -3.17 -1.69
CA TYR A 39 9.49 -4.41 -2.46
C TYR A 39 9.19 -4.16 -3.95
N GLU A 40 8.05 -3.59 -4.25
CA GLU A 40 7.56 -3.42 -5.62
C GLU A 40 8.06 -2.13 -6.28
N ASN A 41 8.03 -1.04 -5.56
CA ASN A 41 8.40 0.28 -6.05
C ASN A 41 9.85 0.63 -5.68
N ARG A 42 10.27 1.86 -5.97
CA ARG A 42 11.48 2.44 -5.37
C ARG A 42 11.10 3.71 -4.65
N VAL A 43 11.46 3.77 -3.38
CA VAL A 43 11.08 4.86 -2.48
C VAL A 43 12.34 5.52 -1.95
N TYR A 44 12.38 6.84 -2.02
CA TYR A 44 13.51 7.64 -1.56
C TYR A 44 13.05 8.76 -0.64
N LEU A 45 13.77 8.96 0.44
CA LEU A 45 13.70 10.16 1.25
C LEU A 45 14.72 11.17 0.71
N ALA A 46 14.26 12.34 0.30
CA ALA A 46 15.08 13.45 -0.16
C ALA A 46 14.90 14.66 0.76
N HIS A 47 16.01 15.31 1.13
CA HIS A 47 15.97 16.58 1.86
C HIS A 47 15.94 17.75 0.88
N LEU A 48 15.11 18.75 1.17
CA LEU A 48 14.96 19.93 0.35
C LEU A 48 15.92 21.04 0.79
N GLU A 49 16.45 21.80 -0.17
CA GLU A 49 17.22 23.01 0.09
C GLU A 49 16.33 24.09 0.74
N PRO A 50 16.86 24.85 1.71
CA PRO A 50 16.15 26.00 2.26
C PRO A 50 15.78 27.02 1.18
N GLY A 51 14.55 27.52 1.21
CA GLY A 51 14.02 28.45 0.20
C GLY A 51 13.43 27.80 -1.05
N THR A 52 13.51 26.48 -1.17
CA THR A 52 12.78 25.71 -2.18
C THR A 52 11.28 25.71 -1.84
N PRO A 53 10.38 25.74 -2.82
CA PRO A 53 8.95 25.51 -2.57
C PRO A 53 8.73 24.27 -1.70
N LEU A 54 7.78 24.33 -0.79
CA LEU A 54 7.49 23.30 0.23
C LEU A 54 8.53 23.13 1.35
N ALA A 55 9.76 23.65 1.25
CA ALA A 55 10.81 23.44 2.25
C ALA A 55 10.45 24.00 3.64
N ASP A 56 9.63 25.04 3.72
CA ASP A 56 9.16 25.61 4.99
C ASP A 56 8.19 24.67 5.72
N ALA A 57 7.34 23.97 4.95
CA ALA A 57 6.39 23.00 5.50
C ALA A 57 7.00 21.59 5.60
N HIS A 58 7.90 21.24 4.67
CA HIS A 58 8.46 19.88 4.54
C HIS A 58 9.96 19.95 4.30
N ARG A 59 10.77 19.84 5.35
CA ARG A 59 12.24 19.79 5.23
C ARG A 59 12.76 18.59 4.46
N ALA A 60 11.96 17.56 4.35
CA ALA A 60 12.22 16.35 3.58
C ALA A 60 10.91 15.79 3.01
N VAL A 61 10.99 15.21 1.85
CA VAL A 61 9.89 14.58 1.13
C VAL A 61 10.23 13.13 0.78
N VAL A 62 9.21 12.33 0.53
CA VAL A 62 9.35 10.95 0.08
C VAL A 62 8.92 10.88 -1.38
N LEU A 63 9.82 10.41 -2.25
CA LEU A 63 9.53 10.14 -3.66
C LEU A 63 9.25 8.64 -3.81
N LYS A 64 8.12 8.29 -4.41
CA LYS A 64 7.76 6.92 -4.77
C LYS A 64 7.75 6.80 -6.28
N PHE A 65 8.68 6.02 -6.84
CA PHE A 65 8.72 5.66 -8.26
C PHE A 65 7.99 4.34 -8.45
N TYR A 66 6.93 4.37 -9.23
CA TYR A 66 6.09 3.21 -9.51
C TYR A 66 6.79 2.22 -10.43
N ARG A 67 6.66 0.93 -10.12
CA ARG A 67 7.22 -0.13 -10.96
C ARG A 67 6.58 -0.10 -12.35
N PRO A 68 7.39 0.03 -13.42
CA PRO A 68 6.87 -0.01 -14.78
C PRO A 68 6.06 -1.26 -15.07
N GLY A 69 4.89 -1.09 -15.67
CA GLY A 69 4.01 -2.20 -16.07
C GLY A 69 3.14 -2.80 -14.96
N ARG A 70 3.29 -2.38 -13.68
CA ARG A 70 2.41 -2.85 -12.59
C ARG A 70 1.07 -2.13 -12.60
N TRP A 71 1.09 -0.82 -12.53
CA TRP A 71 -0.08 0.04 -12.58
C TRP A 71 0.05 1.07 -13.69
N ASN A 72 -1.05 1.38 -14.37
CA ASN A 72 -1.10 2.50 -15.30
C ASN A 72 -1.46 3.81 -14.57
N ALA A 73 -1.31 4.94 -15.26
CA ALA A 73 -1.55 6.27 -14.69
C ALA A 73 -2.98 6.47 -14.15
N ILE A 74 -3.98 5.80 -14.75
CA ILE A 74 -5.39 5.91 -14.31
C ILE A 74 -5.55 5.17 -12.97
N GLN A 75 -4.99 3.98 -12.83
CA GLN A 75 -5.02 3.19 -11.60
C GLN A 75 -4.27 3.88 -10.46
N ILE A 76 -3.10 4.49 -10.74
CA ILE A 76 -2.38 5.30 -9.76
C ILE A 76 -3.19 6.55 -9.38
N GLY A 77 -3.86 7.17 -10.36
CA GLY A 77 -4.76 8.29 -10.11
C GLY A 77 -5.90 7.94 -9.16
N GLU A 78 -6.46 6.73 -9.24
CA GLU A 78 -7.48 6.25 -8.31
C GLU A 78 -6.93 6.03 -6.88
N GLU A 79 -5.68 5.51 -6.73
CA GLU A 79 -4.99 5.43 -5.45
C GLU A 79 -4.87 6.82 -4.82
N HIS A 80 -4.37 7.79 -5.59
CA HIS A 80 -4.17 9.15 -5.12
C HIS A 80 -5.50 9.84 -4.73
N ALA A 81 -6.53 9.67 -5.55
CA ALA A 81 -7.85 10.22 -5.25
C ALA A 81 -8.41 9.63 -3.94
N PHE A 82 -8.27 8.33 -3.74
CA PHE A 82 -8.70 7.68 -2.51
C PHE A 82 -7.90 8.16 -1.29
N ALA A 83 -6.58 8.30 -1.42
CA ALA A 83 -5.75 8.86 -0.35
C ALA A 83 -6.18 10.29 0.03
N LEU A 84 -6.48 11.14 -0.95
CA LEU A 84 -6.95 12.51 -0.71
C LEU A 84 -8.34 12.55 -0.07
N GLU A 85 -9.29 11.69 -0.51
CA GLU A 85 -10.60 11.54 0.13
C GLU A 85 -10.48 11.12 1.61
N LEU A 86 -9.54 10.21 1.91
CA LEU A 86 -9.26 9.76 3.28
C LEU A 86 -8.71 10.92 4.12
N MET A 87 -7.76 11.69 3.59
CA MET A 87 -7.21 12.86 4.27
C MET A 87 -8.28 13.93 4.54
N GLU A 88 -9.16 14.20 3.56
CA GLU A 88 -10.28 15.14 3.71
C GLU A 88 -11.28 14.67 4.79
N ALA A 89 -11.44 13.35 4.94
CA ALA A 89 -12.25 12.75 6.00
C ALA A 89 -11.49 12.59 7.33
N GLU A 90 -10.32 13.23 7.47
CA GLU A 90 -9.46 13.17 8.67
C GLU A 90 -9.04 11.74 9.06
N VAL A 91 -8.95 10.82 8.09
CA VAL A 91 -8.30 9.53 8.30
C VAL A 91 -6.79 9.76 8.19
N PRO A 92 -5.99 9.28 9.15
CA PRO A 92 -4.55 9.57 9.19
C PRO A 92 -3.78 8.74 8.15
N VAL A 93 -3.92 9.08 6.88
CA VAL A 93 -3.13 8.53 5.78
C VAL A 93 -2.07 9.53 5.32
N VAL A 94 -0.95 9.03 4.80
CA VAL A 94 0.09 9.86 4.19
C VAL A 94 -0.10 9.83 2.68
N GLY A 95 -0.89 10.78 2.18
CA GLY A 95 -1.16 10.91 0.76
C GLY A 95 -0.11 11.75 0.00
N PRO A 96 -0.18 11.76 -1.34
CA PRO A 96 0.72 12.53 -2.19
C PRO A 96 0.43 14.03 -2.12
N LEU A 97 1.49 14.83 -2.25
CA LEU A 97 1.42 16.29 -2.37
C LEU A 97 1.00 16.68 -3.79
N ALA A 98 0.13 17.68 -3.89
CA ALA A 98 -0.20 18.28 -5.18
C ALA A 98 0.87 19.34 -5.54
N ILE A 99 1.68 19.07 -6.56
CA ILE A 99 2.70 19.97 -7.09
C ILE A 99 2.29 20.37 -8.50
N GLY A 100 2.18 21.67 -8.76
CA GLY A 100 1.63 22.16 -10.03
C GLY A 100 0.20 21.67 -10.32
N GLY A 101 -0.59 21.40 -9.27
CA GLY A 101 -1.97 20.89 -9.39
C GLY A 101 -2.07 19.39 -9.71
N ARG A 102 -0.98 18.64 -9.65
CA ARG A 102 -0.93 17.20 -9.93
C ARG A 102 -0.27 16.46 -8.76
N THR A 103 -0.71 15.23 -8.54
CA THR A 103 -0.13 14.31 -7.55
C THR A 103 0.72 13.22 -8.18
N LEU A 104 0.51 12.96 -9.49
CA LEU A 104 1.28 12.01 -10.29
C LEU A 104 2.12 12.77 -11.31
N HIS A 105 3.40 12.45 -11.38
CA HIS A 105 4.39 13.07 -12.24
C HIS A 105 5.10 12.02 -13.08
N GLU A 106 5.79 12.46 -14.13
CA GLU A 106 6.59 11.61 -14.98
C GLU A 106 7.96 12.24 -15.20
N HIS A 107 9.03 11.43 -15.09
CA HIS A 107 10.39 11.81 -15.42
C HIS A 107 11.12 10.62 -16.03
N GLY A 108 11.74 10.81 -17.20
CA GLY A 108 12.54 9.78 -17.88
C GLY A 108 11.82 8.44 -18.10
N GLY A 109 10.50 8.45 -18.28
CA GLY A 109 9.66 7.26 -18.47
C GLY A 109 9.19 6.59 -17.18
N PHE A 110 9.55 7.11 -16.00
CA PHE A 110 9.00 6.65 -14.72
C PHE A 110 7.87 7.54 -14.25
N LEU A 111 6.78 6.91 -13.83
CA LEU A 111 5.74 7.58 -13.06
C LEU A 111 6.20 7.66 -11.59
N PHE A 112 6.00 8.81 -10.96
CA PHE A 112 6.35 8.99 -9.54
C PHE A 112 5.41 9.97 -8.83
N SER A 113 5.39 9.87 -7.52
CA SER A 113 4.68 10.79 -6.62
C SER A 113 5.62 11.31 -5.54
N VAL A 114 5.24 12.44 -4.95
CA VAL A 114 5.95 13.06 -3.82
C VAL A 114 4.98 13.15 -2.65
N SER A 115 5.39 12.66 -1.49
CA SER A 115 4.61 12.71 -0.25
C SER A 115 5.39 13.40 0.87
N PRO A 116 4.71 13.95 1.89
CA PRO A 116 5.41 14.48 3.05
C PRO A 116 6.12 13.35 3.80
N ARG A 117 7.30 13.64 4.37
CA ARG A 117 7.91 12.69 5.30
C ARG A 117 7.08 12.60 6.57
N ARG A 118 6.66 11.39 6.92
CA ARG A 118 6.07 11.07 8.22
C ARG A 118 7.03 10.20 9.03
N GLY A 119 7.30 10.59 10.28
CA GLY A 119 8.00 9.75 11.25
C GLY A 119 7.03 8.78 11.92
N GLY A 120 7.59 7.77 12.58
CA GLY A 120 6.84 6.76 13.33
C GLY A 120 7.59 5.43 13.33
N ARG A 121 7.09 4.49 14.10
CA ARG A 121 7.58 3.09 14.15
C ARG A 121 6.42 2.16 13.85
N SER A 122 6.70 0.90 13.54
CA SER A 122 5.63 -0.10 13.46
C SER A 122 4.90 -0.21 14.81
N PRO A 123 3.57 -0.36 14.80
CA PRO A 123 2.79 -0.53 16.03
C PRO A 123 3.12 -1.85 16.72
N GLU A 124 2.93 -1.90 18.04
CA GLU A 124 3.06 -3.11 18.84
C GLU A 124 1.71 -3.85 18.84
N LEU A 125 1.60 -4.90 18.02
CA LEU A 125 0.34 -5.67 17.87
C LEU A 125 -0.01 -6.52 19.10
N GLY A 126 0.85 -6.60 20.10
CA GLY A 126 0.56 -7.19 21.43
C GLY A 126 -0.20 -6.26 22.37
N ASP A 127 -0.25 -4.96 22.07
CA ASP A 127 -0.94 -3.96 22.87
C ASP A 127 -2.37 -3.75 22.40
N GLY A 128 -3.36 -4.06 23.27
CA GLY A 128 -4.78 -3.95 22.96
C GLY A 128 -5.22 -2.52 22.67
N GLU A 129 -4.72 -1.53 23.38
CA GLU A 129 -5.06 -0.11 23.17
C GLU A 129 -4.59 0.36 21.77
N THR A 130 -3.38 -0.03 21.36
CA THR A 130 -2.86 0.24 20.02
C THR A 130 -3.77 -0.38 18.94
N LEU A 131 -4.22 -1.63 19.14
CA LEU A 131 -5.12 -2.30 18.20
C LEU A 131 -6.50 -1.66 18.13
N GLU A 132 -7.07 -1.23 19.27
CA GLU A 132 -8.33 -0.49 19.26
C GLU A 132 -8.22 0.83 18.49
N TRP A 133 -7.11 1.55 18.63
CA TRP A 133 -6.87 2.76 17.85
C TRP A 133 -6.80 2.48 16.35
N ILE A 134 -6.07 1.45 15.97
CA ILE A 134 -5.97 1.02 14.56
C ILE A 134 -7.36 0.60 14.05
N GLY A 135 -8.10 -0.21 14.81
CA GLY A 135 -9.46 -0.63 14.47
C GLY A 135 -10.41 0.54 14.21
N ARG A 136 -10.37 1.55 15.08
CA ARG A 136 -11.18 2.77 14.94
C ARG A 136 -10.88 3.52 13.64
N PHE A 137 -9.61 3.68 13.29
CA PHE A 137 -9.25 4.38 12.05
C PHE A 137 -9.46 3.52 10.80
N LEU A 138 -9.35 2.19 10.89
CA LEU A 138 -9.76 1.29 9.81
C LEU A 138 -11.27 1.38 9.55
N ALA A 139 -12.11 1.48 10.58
CA ALA A 139 -13.53 1.71 10.39
C ALA A 139 -13.81 3.01 9.64
N ARG A 140 -13.10 4.10 9.97
CA ARG A 140 -13.22 5.37 9.24
C ARG A 140 -12.75 5.25 7.79
N LEU A 141 -11.61 4.57 7.54
CA LEU A 141 -11.12 4.28 6.19
C LEU A 141 -12.17 3.52 5.38
N HIS A 142 -12.73 2.47 5.95
CA HIS A 142 -13.76 1.64 5.32
C HIS A 142 -15.07 2.42 5.09
N HIS A 143 -15.45 3.30 6.00
CA HIS A 143 -16.61 4.18 5.81
C HIS A 143 -16.43 5.09 4.58
N VAL A 144 -15.24 5.68 4.38
CA VAL A 144 -14.90 6.43 3.16
C VAL A 144 -14.86 5.48 1.96
N GLY A 145 -14.26 4.31 2.11
CA GLY A 145 -14.17 3.28 1.09
C GLY A 145 -15.52 2.82 0.53
N ALA A 146 -16.55 2.80 1.40
CA ALA A 146 -17.90 2.39 1.03
C ALA A 146 -18.66 3.41 0.16
N ARG A 147 -18.17 4.65 0.00
CA ARG A 147 -18.85 5.71 -0.75
C ARG A 147 -18.93 5.42 -2.26
N ALA A 148 -17.89 4.80 -2.82
CA ALA A 148 -17.82 4.45 -4.24
C ALA A 148 -16.81 3.32 -4.46
N PRO A 149 -16.97 2.43 -5.45
CA PRO A 149 -15.97 1.45 -5.82
C PRO A 149 -14.83 2.10 -6.61
N PHE A 150 -13.69 1.41 -6.73
CA PHE A 150 -12.71 1.70 -7.77
C PHE A 150 -13.28 1.30 -9.15
N ALA A 151 -12.97 2.06 -10.19
CA ALA A 151 -13.41 1.79 -11.55
C ALA A 151 -12.38 0.99 -12.37
N HIS A 152 -11.08 1.17 -12.06
CA HIS A 152 -9.99 0.60 -12.84
C HIS A 152 -9.05 -0.29 -12.02
N ARG A 153 -9.07 -0.19 -10.69
CA ARG A 153 -8.27 -1.08 -9.84
C ARG A 153 -8.98 -2.42 -9.65
N PRO A 154 -8.23 -3.53 -9.60
CA PRO A 154 -8.81 -4.86 -9.42
C PRO A 154 -9.51 -4.99 -8.06
N ALA A 155 -10.34 -6.02 -7.91
CA ALA A 155 -10.96 -6.37 -6.63
C ALA A 155 -10.20 -7.49 -5.92
N VAL A 156 -10.41 -7.63 -4.61
CA VAL A 156 -10.05 -8.82 -3.83
C VAL A 156 -11.18 -9.83 -4.00
N ASP A 157 -11.03 -10.73 -4.96
CA ASP A 157 -12.01 -11.77 -5.25
C ASP A 157 -11.34 -13.09 -5.64
N LEU A 158 -12.16 -14.10 -5.89
CA LEU A 158 -11.66 -15.44 -6.24
C LEU A 158 -10.90 -15.46 -7.57
N ALA A 159 -11.29 -14.60 -8.53
CA ALA A 159 -10.63 -14.52 -9.83
C ALA A 159 -9.21 -13.96 -9.68
N THR A 160 -9.09 -12.76 -9.14
CA THR A 160 -7.82 -12.01 -9.06
C THR A 160 -6.83 -12.57 -8.05
N TYR A 161 -7.29 -13.19 -6.95
CA TYR A 161 -6.44 -13.73 -5.89
C TYR A 161 -6.25 -15.26 -5.95
N GLY A 162 -7.03 -15.93 -6.76
CA GLY A 162 -7.00 -17.39 -6.83
C GLY A 162 -6.84 -17.95 -8.24
N VAL A 163 -7.82 -17.70 -9.10
CA VAL A 163 -7.89 -18.35 -10.43
C VAL A 163 -6.77 -17.85 -11.34
N GLU A 164 -6.66 -16.53 -11.53
CA GLU A 164 -5.67 -15.91 -12.43
C GLU A 164 -4.22 -16.25 -12.04
N PRO A 165 -3.78 -16.08 -10.78
CA PRO A 165 -2.43 -16.46 -10.37
C PRO A 165 -2.15 -17.96 -10.57
N ARG A 166 -3.15 -18.81 -10.28
CA ARG A 166 -3.03 -20.24 -10.49
C ARG A 166 -2.81 -20.59 -11.97
N GLU A 167 -3.64 -20.04 -12.85
CA GLU A 167 -3.54 -20.27 -14.29
C GLU A 167 -2.22 -19.74 -14.83
N TRP A 168 -1.78 -18.58 -14.36
CA TRP A 168 -0.49 -18.02 -14.76
C TRP A 168 0.67 -18.96 -14.40
N LEU A 169 0.73 -19.46 -13.15
CA LEU A 169 1.77 -20.38 -12.70
C LEU A 169 1.82 -21.67 -13.53
N LEU A 170 0.66 -22.22 -13.87
CA LEU A 170 0.56 -23.45 -14.67
C LEU A 170 0.93 -23.23 -16.13
N THR A 171 0.54 -22.09 -16.72
CA THR A 171 0.75 -21.83 -18.15
C THR A 171 2.16 -21.30 -18.45
N GLN A 172 2.81 -20.62 -17.49
CA GLN A 172 4.15 -20.07 -17.67
C GLN A 172 5.28 -21.04 -17.29
N GLY A 173 4.95 -22.27 -16.88
CA GLY A 173 5.95 -23.27 -16.51
C GLY A 173 6.83 -22.87 -15.33
N GLN A 174 6.27 -22.09 -14.40
CA GLN A 174 7.01 -21.60 -13.21
C GLN A 174 7.09 -22.63 -12.08
N LEU A 175 6.33 -23.75 -12.20
CA LEU A 175 6.34 -24.81 -11.22
C LEU A 175 7.35 -25.90 -11.62
N PRO A 176 8.14 -26.43 -10.65
CA PRO A 176 8.94 -27.62 -10.90
C PRO A 176 8.07 -28.79 -11.34
N LEU A 177 8.49 -29.52 -12.37
CA LEU A 177 7.69 -30.61 -12.98
C LEU A 177 7.26 -31.68 -12.00
N GLU A 178 8.11 -31.98 -10.99
CA GLU A 178 7.84 -32.98 -9.96
C GLU A 178 6.69 -32.60 -9.03
N VAL A 179 6.36 -31.31 -8.85
CA VAL A 179 5.30 -30.86 -7.95
C VAL A 179 4.08 -30.28 -8.69
N GLU A 180 4.21 -29.97 -9.98
CA GLU A 180 3.18 -29.30 -10.78
C GLU A 180 1.82 -29.97 -10.70
N ARG A 181 1.77 -31.30 -10.91
CA ARG A 181 0.51 -32.06 -10.88
C ARG A 181 -0.14 -32.07 -9.49
N ALA A 182 0.67 -32.25 -8.44
CA ALA A 182 0.18 -32.24 -7.06
C ALA A 182 -0.33 -30.85 -6.68
N TRP A 183 0.42 -29.83 -7.02
CA TRP A 183 0.06 -28.43 -6.78
C TRP A 183 -1.21 -28.04 -7.54
N ALA A 184 -1.34 -28.41 -8.82
CA ALA A 184 -2.55 -28.15 -9.62
C ALA A 184 -3.81 -28.75 -9.01
N ASN A 185 -3.71 -29.97 -8.48
CA ASN A 185 -4.83 -30.64 -7.83
C ASN A 185 -5.21 -29.99 -6.50
N VAL A 186 -4.22 -29.72 -5.63
CA VAL A 186 -4.47 -29.11 -4.31
C VAL A 186 -5.00 -27.70 -4.45
N SER A 187 -4.41 -26.88 -5.34
CA SER A 187 -4.88 -25.52 -5.59
C SER A 187 -6.30 -25.48 -6.14
N GLN A 188 -6.66 -26.42 -7.04
CA GLN A 188 -8.03 -26.53 -7.53
C GLN A 188 -9.04 -26.88 -6.43
N GLN A 189 -8.68 -27.81 -5.53
CA GLN A 189 -9.52 -28.17 -4.38
C GLN A 189 -9.67 -26.99 -3.42
N ALA A 190 -8.57 -26.28 -3.11
CA ALA A 190 -8.59 -25.09 -2.27
C ALA A 190 -9.52 -24.01 -2.84
N LEU A 191 -9.42 -23.71 -4.14
CA LEU A 191 -10.30 -22.76 -4.81
C LEU A 191 -11.76 -23.18 -4.74
N GLY A 192 -12.05 -24.48 -4.89
CA GLY A 192 -13.41 -25.03 -4.75
C GLY A 192 -13.99 -24.81 -3.34
N LEU A 193 -13.18 -24.96 -2.30
CA LEU A 193 -13.59 -24.70 -0.91
C LEU A 193 -13.82 -23.20 -0.66
N VAL A 194 -12.91 -22.37 -1.13
CA VAL A 194 -12.98 -20.91 -0.95
C VAL A 194 -14.13 -20.28 -1.75
N ALA A 195 -14.47 -20.83 -2.92
CA ALA A 195 -15.55 -20.33 -3.76
C ALA A 195 -16.88 -20.18 -3.01
N GLY A 196 -17.15 -21.10 -2.07
CA GLY A 196 -18.34 -21.03 -1.21
C GLY A 196 -18.38 -19.78 -0.33
N SER A 197 -17.23 -19.32 0.14
CA SER A 197 -17.13 -18.10 0.97
C SER A 197 -17.35 -16.82 0.15
N PHE A 198 -17.07 -16.83 -1.15
CA PHE A 198 -17.31 -15.72 -2.06
C PHE A 198 -18.69 -15.76 -2.76
N SER A 199 -19.47 -16.82 -2.56
CA SER A 199 -20.78 -16.97 -3.19
C SER A 199 -21.91 -16.15 -2.54
N GLY A 200 -21.68 -15.58 -1.34
CA GLY A 200 -22.61 -14.69 -0.64
C GLY A 200 -22.52 -13.24 -1.13
N GLN A 201 -23.49 -12.42 -0.70
CA GLN A 201 -23.38 -10.97 -0.87
C GLN A 201 -22.34 -10.43 0.13
N LEU A 202 -21.07 -10.45 -0.28
CA LEU A 202 -20.03 -9.75 0.48
C LEU A 202 -20.12 -8.25 0.16
N THR A 203 -20.16 -7.44 1.21
CA THR A 203 -20.02 -5.99 1.05
C THR A 203 -18.60 -5.71 0.57
N SER A 204 -18.49 -5.15 -0.63
CA SER A 204 -17.22 -4.73 -1.21
C SER A 204 -17.07 -3.22 -1.06
N LEU A 205 -15.94 -2.80 -0.54
CA LEU A 205 -15.59 -1.39 -0.34
C LEU A 205 -14.11 -1.18 -0.71
N ARG A 206 -13.70 0.06 -0.91
CA ARG A 206 -12.29 0.37 -1.14
C ARG A 206 -11.51 0.14 0.16
N LEU A 207 -10.42 -0.60 0.04
CA LEU A 207 -9.56 -1.04 1.14
C LEU A 207 -8.17 -0.46 0.98
N HIS A 208 -7.40 -0.49 2.06
CA HIS A 208 -5.94 -0.41 1.98
C HIS A 208 -5.38 -1.62 1.23
N ALA A 209 -5.93 -2.79 1.51
CA ALA A 209 -5.67 -4.12 0.96
C ALA A 209 -4.28 -4.73 1.26
N ASP A 210 -3.33 -3.94 1.77
CA ASP A 210 -2.03 -4.37 2.28
C ASP A 210 -1.76 -3.77 3.68
N CYS A 211 -2.77 -3.80 4.56
CA CYS A 211 -2.74 -3.17 5.88
C CYS A 211 -2.02 -4.05 6.92
N HIS A 212 -0.72 -4.26 6.74
CA HIS A 212 0.11 -4.91 7.76
C HIS A 212 0.83 -3.87 8.64
N ALA A 213 1.42 -4.32 9.76
CA ALA A 213 2.09 -3.42 10.72
C ALA A 213 3.21 -2.56 10.10
N GLY A 214 3.87 -3.04 9.04
CA GLY A 214 4.91 -2.28 8.33
C GLY A 214 4.36 -1.09 7.53
N ASN A 215 3.07 -1.09 7.20
CA ASN A 215 2.38 -0.01 6.50
C ASN A 215 1.60 0.92 7.45
N ILE A 216 1.87 0.82 8.74
CA ILE A 216 1.34 1.72 9.77
C ILE A 216 2.50 2.36 10.52
N LEU A 217 2.61 3.68 10.46
CA LEU A 217 3.56 4.45 11.23
C LEU A 217 2.87 4.90 12.53
N TRP A 218 3.28 4.32 13.64
CA TRP A 218 2.76 4.66 14.96
C TRP A 218 3.60 5.77 15.60
N THR A 219 2.93 6.79 16.07
CA THR A 219 3.50 7.83 16.94
C THR A 219 2.84 7.71 18.32
N PRO A 220 3.60 7.82 19.44
CA PRO A 220 3.01 7.79 20.78
C PRO A 220 1.83 8.75 20.93
N SER A 221 0.81 8.34 21.69
CA SER A 221 -0.44 9.09 21.80
C SER A 221 -0.29 10.43 22.56
N ASP A 222 0.75 10.58 23.36
CA ASP A 222 1.12 11.79 24.10
C ASP A 222 1.93 12.80 23.26
N GLU A 223 2.33 12.43 22.04
CA GLU A 223 3.02 13.31 21.11
C GLU A 223 2.03 14.01 20.16
N PRO A 224 2.38 15.22 19.65
CA PRO A 224 1.57 15.88 18.64
C PRO A 224 1.38 15.02 17.38
N GLY A 225 0.13 14.79 17.00
CA GLY A 225 -0.21 13.89 15.89
C GLY A 225 0.00 12.40 16.23
N GLY A 226 -0.15 12.03 17.50
CA GLY A 226 -0.08 10.64 17.96
C GLY A 226 -1.14 9.73 17.33
N GLY A 227 -0.89 8.44 17.40
CA GLY A 227 -1.73 7.40 16.83
C GLY A 227 -1.17 6.81 15.52
N PRO A 228 -1.98 5.98 14.83
CA PRO A 228 -1.58 5.35 13.57
C PRO A 228 -1.60 6.34 12.41
N HIS A 229 -0.68 6.15 11.46
CA HIS A 229 -0.69 6.80 10.15
C HIS A 229 -0.48 5.74 9.09
N PHE A 230 -1.48 5.54 8.24
CA PHE A 230 -1.43 4.55 7.16
C PHE A 230 -0.60 5.08 5.99
N VAL A 231 0.27 4.23 5.47
CA VAL A 231 1.15 4.53 4.33
C VAL A 231 1.02 3.43 3.29
N ASP A 232 1.44 3.72 2.08
CA ASP A 232 1.55 2.76 0.97
C ASP A 232 0.21 2.11 0.56
N LEU A 233 -0.69 2.96 0.06
CA LEU A 233 -1.95 2.53 -0.55
C LEU A 233 -1.77 1.90 -1.96
N ASP A 234 -0.55 1.50 -2.34
CA ASP A 234 -0.23 0.99 -3.67
C ASP A 234 -1.07 -0.22 -4.08
N ASP A 235 -1.45 -1.05 -3.12
CA ASP A 235 -2.28 -2.24 -3.33
C ASP A 235 -3.78 -2.01 -3.06
N CYS A 236 -4.22 -0.76 -2.83
CA CYS A 236 -5.62 -0.47 -2.55
C CYS A 236 -6.55 -1.05 -3.64
N ARG A 237 -7.62 -1.71 -3.21
CA ARG A 237 -8.55 -2.47 -4.05
C ARG A 237 -9.95 -2.43 -3.48
N SER A 238 -10.94 -2.85 -4.26
CA SER A 238 -12.27 -3.12 -3.73
C SER A 238 -12.34 -4.56 -3.19
N GLY A 239 -12.91 -4.74 -2.00
CA GLY A 239 -13.02 -6.07 -1.40
C GLY A 239 -13.69 -6.07 -0.02
N PRO A 240 -13.71 -7.21 0.67
CA PRO A 240 -14.30 -7.34 2.00
C PRO A 240 -13.38 -6.73 3.06
N ALA A 241 -13.97 -6.01 4.03
CA ALA A 241 -13.25 -5.32 5.12
C ALA A 241 -12.26 -6.20 5.89
N VAL A 242 -12.54 -7.50 6.00
CA VAL A 242 -11.66 -8.46 6.69
C VAL A 242 -10.25 -8.51 6.11
N GLN A 243 -10.06 -8.11 4.84
CA GLN A 243 -8.74 -8.07 4.20
C GLN A 243 -7.78 -7.16 4.95
N ASP A 244 -8.23 -6.01 5.46
CA ASP A 244 -7.38 -5.08 6.20
C ASP A 244 -7.21 -5.46 7.68
N LEU A 245 -8.06 -6.33 8.21
CA LEU A 245 -8.01 -6.75 9.61
C LEU A 245 -7.07 -7.94 9.84
N TRP A 246 -7.17 -8.98 8.99
CA TRP A 246 -6.41 -10.21 9.25
C TRP A 246 -4.90 -10.04 9.14
N MET A 247 -4.42 -9.08 8.35
CA MET A 247 -2.99 -8.80 8.16
C MET A 247 -2.32 -8.21 9.42
N LEU A 248 -3.11 -7.79 10.40
CA LEU A 248 -2.66 -7.31 11.71
C LEU A 248 -2.61 -8.40 12.77
N LEU A 249 -2.98 -9.64 12.42
CA LEU A 249 -3.03 -10.75 13.37
C LEU A 249 -1.77 -11.61 13.27
N SER A 250 -1.13 -11.88 14.41
CA SER A 250 0.10 -12.68 14.48
C SER A 250 0.11 -13.59 15.71
N GLY A 251 1.03 -14.57 15.70
CA GLY A 251 1.18 -15.49 16.82
C GLY A 251 0.20 -16.67 16.80
N GLU A 252 -0.01 -17.30 17.94
CA GLU A 252 -0.87 -18.45 18.12
C GLU A 252 -2.36 -18.08 18.09
N ARG A 253 -3.22 -19.09 18.00
CA ARG A 253 -4.68 -18.87 17.88
C ARG A 253 -5.26 -17.99 18.98
N ALA A 254 -4.85 -18.20 20.24
CA ALA A 254 -5.36 -17.43 21.36
C ALA A 254 -4.95 -15.95 21.27
N GLU A 255 -3.71 -15.68 20.89
CA GLU A 255 -3.18 -14.32 20.68
C GLU A 255 -3.94 -13.62 19.55
N ARG A 256 -4.11 -14.29 18.40
CA ARG A 256 -4.90 -13.75 17.28
C ARG A 256 -6.35 -13.46 17.63
N GLN A 257 -6.97 -14.29 18.50
CA GLN A 257 -8.32 -14.03 18.97
C GLN A 257 -8.40 -12.78 19.84
N GLN A 258 -7.42 -12.56 20.72
CA GLN A 258 -7.34 -11.35 21.54
C GLN A 258 -7.09 -10.10 20.68
N GLN A 259 -6.15 -10.18 19.74
CA GLN A 259 -5.84 -9.10 18.79
C GLN A 259 -7.08 -8.73 17.95
N LEU A 260 -7.77 -9.74 17.41
CA LEU A 260 -8.99 -9.51 16.63
C LEU A 260 -10.10 -8.88 17.49
N GLY A 261 -10.25 -9.32 18.73
CA GLY A 261 -11.21 -8.72 19.68
C GLY A 261 -10.94 -7.22 19.85
N ALA A 262 -9.70 -6.84 20.19
CA ALA A 262 -9.34 -5.43 20.36
C ALA A 262 -9.51 -4.59 19.07
N LEU A 263 -9.16 -5.15 17.90
CA LEU A 263 -9.41 -4.50 16.61
C LEU A 263 -10.90 -4.25 16.36
N ILE A 264 -11.74 -5.26 16.63
CA ILE A 264 -13.20 -5.15 16.45
C ILE A 264 -13.79 -4.17 17.47
N ASP A 265 -13.36 -4.21 18.74
CA ASP A 265 -13.82 -3.28 19.77
C ASP A 265 -13.57 -1.82 19.34
N GLY A 266 -12.41 -1.54 18.76
CA GLY A 266 -12.11 -0.24 18.17
C GLY A 266 -12.95 0.06 16.91
N TYR A 267 -13.11 -0.92 16.04
CA TYR A 267 -13.83 -0.78 14.77
C TYR A 267 -15.32 -0.46 14.97
N GLU A 268 -15.97 -1.09 15.94
CA GLU A 268 -17.40 -0.92 16.24
C GLU A 268 -17.72 0.39 16.98
N GLN A 269 -16.70 1.17 17.40
CA GLN A 269 -16.89 2.50 18.01
C GLN A 269 -17.25 3.58 16.99
N MET A 270 -17.14 3.31 15.70
CA MET A 270 -17.35 4.24 14.59
C MET A 270 -18.58 3.86 13.79
#